data_0bcdc551395618c309f8e667cfcc2da6
#
_entry.id   0bcdc551395618c309f8e667cfcc2da6
#
_cell.length_a   1.000
_cell.length_b   1.000
_cell.length_c   1.000
_cell.angle_alpha   90.00
_cell.angle_beta   90.00
_cell.angle_gamma   90.00
#
_symmetry.space_group_name_H-M   'P 1'
#
loop_
_entity.id
_entity.type
_entity.pdbx_description
1 polymer ?
#
loop_
_entity_poly.entity_id
_entity_poly.type
_entity_poly.pdbx_seq_one_letter_code
_entity_poly.pdbx_strand_id
1 'polypeptide(L)'
;CVGADLANLVNEAALRAVRDGRRFATQADLEESIEVVIAGYQKKNAIMTDHEKKIVSYHEIGHALVAAMQTHSAPVQKITIVPRTSGALGYTMQIEEGNHYLMSKTEMENKIATLTGGRAAEEVVFHSVTTGASNDIEQATKLARAMITRYGMSDDFDMVALETVNNQYLGGDASLACSAETQTKIDQRVVELVKKQHEKAIHILTENRAKLDELAQYLYEKETITGEEFMNIVNAK
;
A
#
# COMPACT_ATOMS: atom_id res chain seq x y z
N CYS A 1 -3.21 -11.38 10.70
CA CYS A 1 -2.43 -11.47 11.95
C CYS A 1 -2.39 -12.91 12.41
N VAL A 2 -1.21 -13.47 12.63
CA VAL A 2 -1.04 -14.74 13.33
C VAL A 2 -1.10 -14.52 14.85
N GLY A 3 -1.35 -15.58 15.62
CA GLY A 3 -1.48 -15.47 17.09
C GLY A 3 -0.31 -14.75 17.79
N ALA A 4 0.91 -14.88 17.26
CA ALA A 4 2.09 -14.17 17.74
C ALA A 4 2.00 -12.64 17.53
N ASP A 5 1.43 -12.18 16.42
CA ASP A 5 1.24 -10.75 16.14
C ASP A 5 0.21 -10.15 17.11
N LEU A 6 -0.88 -10.88 17.38
CA LEU A 6 -1.89 -10.44 18.35
C LEU A 6 -1.32 -10.34 19.75
N ALA A 7 -0.51 -11.31 20.18
CA ALA A 7 0.16 -11.27 21.49
C ALA A 7 1.12 -10.06 21.56
N ASN A 8 1.85 -9.78 20.50
CA ASN A 8 2.75 -8.63 20.42
C ASN A 8 1.99 -7.30 20.48
N LEU A 9 0.86 -7.18 19.78
CA LEU A 9 -0.03 -6.01 19.81
C LEU A 9 -0.52 -5.72 21.25
N VAL A 10 -1.03 -6.73 21.93
CA VAL A 10 -1.53 -6.59 23.31
C VAL A 10 -0.40 -6.20 24.27
N ASN A 11 0.77 -6.80 24.11
CA ASN A 11 1.94 -6.48 24.95
C ASN A 11 2.41 -5.04 24.70
N GLU A 12 2.48 -4.58 23.45
CA GLU A 12 2.85 -3.20 23.12
C GLU A 12 1.83 -2.19 23.69
N ALA A 13 0.53 -2.49 23.58
CA ALA A 13 -0.53 -1.65 24.17
C ALA A 13 -0.40 -1.56 25.70
N ALA A 14 -0.08 -2.67 26.36
CA ALA A 14 0.15 -2.69 27.80
C ALA A 14 1.38 -1.87 28.21
N LEU A 15 2.49 -2.00 27.47
CA LEU A 15 3.70 -1.20 27.71
C LEU A 15 3.46 0.30 27.53
N ARG A 16 2.65 0.68 26.52
CA ARG A 16 2.25 2.06 26.31
C ARG A 16 1.43 2.60 27.49
N ALA A 17 0.43 1.85 27.94
CA ALA A 17 -0.38 2.25 29.10
C ALA A 17 0.48 2.46 30.36
N VAL A 18 1.43 1.55 30.63
CA VAL A 18 2.37 1.67 31.77
C VAL A 18 3.28 2.90 31.63
N ARG A 19 3.79 3.17 30.43
CA ARG A 19 4.62 4.35 30.14
C ARG A 19 3.88 5.67 30.42
N ASP A 20 2.57 5.68 30.15
CA ASP A 20 1.68 6.82 30.42
C ASP A 20 1.12 6.82 31.87
N GLY A 21 1.60 5.94 32.74
CA GLY A 21 1.19 5.86 34.16
C GLY A 21 -0.19 5.24 34.38
N ARG A 22 -0.75 4.57 33.39
CA ARG A 22 -2.07 3.92 33.44
C ARG A 22 -1.95 2.43 33.78
N ARG A 23 -2.99 1.86 34.41
CA ARG A 23 -3.03 0.45 34.82
C ARG A 23 -3.65 -0.50 33.80
N PHE A 24 -4.29 0.05 32.74
CA PHE A 24 -4.96 -0.72 31.70
C PHE A 24 -4.79 -0.03 30.36
N ALA A 25 -4.73 -0.84 29.30
CA ALA A 25 -4.69 -0.35 27.94
C ALA A 25 -6.08 0.13 27.49
N THR A 26 -6.10 1.19 26.72
CA THR A 26 -7.29 1.75 26.07
C THR A 26 -7.37 1.31 24.62
N GLN A 27 -8.49 1.58 23.95
CA GLN A 27 -8.64 1.38 22.50
C GLN A 27 -7.56 2.13 21.73
N ALA A 28 -7.25 3.37 22.10
CA ALA A 28 -6.20 4.16 21.46
C ALA A 28 -4.79 3.53 21.59
N ASP A 29 -4.51 2.83 22.70
CA ASP A 29 -3.25 2.11 22.85
C ASP A 29 -3.18 0.90 21.92
N LEU A 30 -4.29 0.20 21.71
CA LEU A 30 -4.37 -0.93 20.78
C LEU A 30 -4.21 -0.45 19.33
N GLU A 31 -4.87 0.62 18.95
CA GLU A 31 -4.77 1.21 17.61
C GLU A 31 -3.35 1.65 17.29
N GLU A 32 -2.68 2.38 18.18
CA GLU A 32 -1.28 2.76 17.99
C GLU A 32 -0.35 1.53 17.98
N SER A 33 -0.66 0.50 18.77
CA SER A 33 0.14 -0.74 18.77
C SER A 33 0.04 -1.49 17.45
N ILE A 34 -1.10 -1.47 16.77
CA ILE A 34 -1.25 -1.97 15.40
C ILE A 34 -0.29 -1.23 14.46
N GLU A 35 -0.26 0.09 14.55
CA GLU A 35 0.63 0.91 13.75
C GLU A 35 2.12 0.65 14.03
N VAL A 36 2.47 0.47 15.30
CA VAL A 36 3.84 0.15 15.71
C VAL A 36 4.28 -1.22 15.15
N VAL A 37 3.41 -2.21 15.17
CA VAL A 37 3.71 -3.55 14.64
C VAL A 37 3.81 -3.54 13.11
N ILE A 38 2.96 -2.76 12.42
CA ILE A 38 2.92 -2.71 10.96
C ILE A 38 4.02 -1.77 10.40
N ALA A 39 4.15 -0.57 10.94
CA ALA A 39 4.98 0.50 10.38
C ALA A 39 6.15 0.95 11.28
N GLY A 40 6.27 0.41 12.49
CA GLY A 40 7.27 0.81 13.48
C GLY A 40 6.88 2.05 14.27
N TYR A 41 7.72 2.43 15.23
CA TYR A 41 7.50 3.60 16.08
C TYR A 41 7.58 4.91 15.28
N GLN A 42 6.88 5.94 15.77
CA GLN A 42 7.02 7.29 15.21
C GLN A 42 8.44 7.82 15.43
N LYS A 43 9.05 8.35 14.37
CA LYS A 43 10.34 9.02 14.43
C LYS A 43 10.16 10.46 14.95
N LYS A 44 10.37 10.69 16.24
CA LYS A 44 10.23 12.02 16.85
C LYS A 44 11.22 13.07 16.33
N ASN A 45 12.33 12.66 15.71
CA ASN A 45 13.42 13.55 15.27
C ASN A 45 13.60 13.58 13.74
N ALA A 46 12.67 13.04 12.98
CA ALA A 46 12.73 13.14 11.51
C ALA A 46 12.16 14.51 11.10
N ILE A 47 13.03 15.39 10.63
CA ILE A 47 12.64 16.69 10.07
C ILE A 47 12.63 16.51 8.56
N MET A 48 11.42 16.42 7.96
CA MET A 48 11.26 16.58 6.53
C MET A 48 11.29 18.05 6.16
N THR A 49 11.87 18.37 5.02
CA THR A 49 11.72 19.71 4.43
C THR A 49 10.25 19.91 3.99
N ASP A 50 9.80 21.16 3.90
CA ASP A 50 8.44 21.46 3.42
C ASP A 50 8.18 20.88 2.03
N HIS A 51 9.19 20.84 1.18
CA HIS A 51 9.11 20.24 -0.15
C HIS A 51 8.89 18.73 -0.09
N GLU A 52 9.68 18.02 0.72
CA GLU A 52 9.51 16.57 0.93
C GLU A 52 8.15 16.25 1.56
N LYS A 53 7.76 17.02 2.58
CA LYS A 53 6.44 16.88 3.23
C LYS A 53 5.30 17.01 2.20
N LYS A 54 5.42 17.96 1.28
CA LYS A 54 4.44 18.13 0.20
C LYS A 54 4.43 16.94 -0.75
N ILE A 55 5.59 16.45 -1.19
CA ILE A 55 5.69 15.28 -2.07
C ILE A 55 5.06 14.06 -1.39
N VAL A 56 5.41 13.78 -0.13
CA VAL A 56 4.86 12.64 0.61
C VAL A 56 3.34 12.76 0.77
N SER A 57 2.81 13.96 1.02
CA SER A 57 1.36 14.17 1.09
C SER A 57 0.64 13.79 -0.20
N TYR A 58 1.16 14.19 -1.35
CA TYR A 58 0.61 13.79 -2.64
C TYR A 58 0.78 12.30 -2.93
N HIS A 59 1.90 11.73 -2.54
CA HIS A 59 2.19 10.30 -2.68
C HIS A 59 1.15 9.46 -1.93
N GLU A 60 0.94 9.72 -0.65
CA GLU A 60 -0.02 8.97 0.18
C GLU A 60 -1.47 9.18 -0.27
N ILE A 61 -1.86 10.41 -0.62
CA ILE A 61 -3.18 10.66 -1.20
C ILE A 61 -3.33 10.00 -2.57
N GLY A 62 -2.25 9.89 -3.34
CA GLY A 62 -2.24 9.15 -4.61
C GLY A 62 -2.69 7.70 -4.43
N HIS A 63 -2.14 6.98 -3.46
CA HIS A 63 -2.58 5.62 -3.11
C HIS A 63 -4.05 5.59 -2.69
N ALA A 64 -4.43 6.46 -1.75
CA ALA A 64 -5.77 6.50 -1.20
C ALA A 64 -6.83 6.83 -2.25
N LEU A 65 -6.58 7.82 -3.11
CA LEU A 65 -7.53 8.27 -4.11
C LEU A 65 -7.68 7.24 -5.24
N VAL A 66 -6.58 6.62 -5.71
CA VAL A 66 -6.66 5.52 -6.67
C VAL A 66 -7.47 4.37 -6.10
N ALA A 67 -7.27 4.01 -4.82
CA ALA A 67 -8.06 2.98 -4.16
C ALA A 67 -9.55 3.33 -4.09
N ALA A 68 -9.90 4.56 -3.66
CA ALA A 68 -11.28 5.00 -3.50
C ALA A 68 -12.05 5.12 -4.82
N MET A 69 -11.36 5.40 -5.94
CA MET A 69 -11.96 5.52 -7.27
C MET A 69 -12.10 4.18 -8.01
N GLN A 70 -11.75 3.07 -7.38
CA GLN A 70 -11.86 1.74 -7.94
C GLN A 70 -12.93 0.92 -7.22
N THR A 71 -13.49 -0.06 -7.93
CA THR A 71 -14.34 -1.10 -7.33
C THR A 71 -13.49 -2.18 -6.68
N HIS A 72 -14.04 -2.88 -5.68
CA HIS A 72 -13.35 -3.99 -5.01
C HIS A 72 -11.99 -3.60 -4.42
N SER A 73 -11.90 -2.42 -3.86
CA SER A 73 -10.73 -1.95 -3.13
C SER A 73 -11.04 -1.85 -1.64
N ALA A 74 -10.10 -2.26 -0.80
CA ALA A 74 -10.27 -2.15 0.65
C ALA A 74 -10.44 -0.68 1.05
N PRO A 75 -11.35 -0.36 1.99
CA PRO A 75 -11.57 1.01 2.42
C PRO A 75 -10.32 1.59 3.09
N VAL A 76 -10.08 2.86 2.84
CA VAL A 76 -9.03 3.62 3.51
C VAL A 76 -9.46 3.90 4.95
N GLN A 77 -8.63 3.52 5.91
CA GLN A 77 -8.89 3.73 7.34
C GLN A 77 -8.12 4.93 7.90
N LYS A 78 -6.89 5.12 7.43
CA LYS A 78 -6.01 6.18 7.91
C LYS A 78 -4.96 6.51 6.87
N ILE A 79 -4.60 7.78 6.77
CA ILE A 79 -3.48 8.27 5.97
C ILE A 79 -2.62 9.15 6.86
N THR A 80 -1.30 8.94 6.84
CA THR A 80 -0.36 9.73 7.63
C THR A 80 0.94 9.99 6.89
N ILE A 81 1.53 11.14 7.14
CA ILE A 81 2.86 11.52 6.67
C ILE A 81 3.86 11.66 7.84
N VAL A 82 3.51 11.10 9.00
CA VAL A 82 4.40 11.03 10.16
C VAL A 82 5.41 9.90 9.95
N PRO A 83 6.73 10.21 9.84
CA PRO A 83 7.75 9.20 9.57
C PRO A 83 7.83 8.13 10.65
N ARG A 84 8.08 6.89 10.23
CA ARG A 84 8.19 5.70 11.10
C ARG A 84 9.61 5.12 11.10
N THR A 85 9.93 4.33 12.13
CA THR A 85 11.25 3.70 12.28
C THR A 85 11.53 2.62 11.24
N SER A 86 10.52 2.08 10.56
CA SER A 86 10.68 1.20 9.40
C SER A 86 11.34 1.86 8.18
N GLY A 87 11.47 3.20 8.19
CA GLY A 87 11.98 3.98 7.08
C GLY A 87 10.90 4.60 6.21
N ALA A 88 9.62 4.26 6.42
CA ALA A 88 8.52 4.89 5.73
C ALA A 88 8.38 6.36 6.16
N LEU A 89 8.21 7.25 5.19
CA LEU A 89 7.96 8.69 5.41
C LEU A 89 6.48 8.98 5.63
N GLY A 90 5.62 8.10 5.18
CA GLY A 90 4.18 8.09 5.37
C GLY A 90 3.63 6.69 5.13
N TYR A 91 2.33 6.49 5.30
CA TYR A 91 1.63 5.30 4.85
C TYR A 91 0.12 5.54 4.74
N THR A 92 -0.49 4.79 3.85
CA THR A 92 -1.94 4.69 3.69
C THR A 92 -2.40 3.33 4.19
N MET A 93 -3.20 3.32 5.24
CA MET A 93 -3.75 2.10 5.82
C MET A 93 -5.08 1.76 5.17
N GLN A 94 -5.16 0.58 4.59
CA GLN A 94 -6.39 -0.03 4.08
C GLN A 94 -6.67 -1.31 4.85
N ILE A 95 -7.90 -1.51 5.26
CA ILE A 95 -8.33 -2.72 5.98
C ILE A 95 -9.50 -3.32 5.24
N GLU A 96 -9.35 -4.56 4.81
CA GLU A 96 -10.43 -5.33 4.20
C GLU A 96 -11.50 -5.64 5.25
N GLU A 97 -12.76 -5.35 4.93
CA GLU A 97 -13.90 -5.70 5.76
C GLU A 97 -14.36 -7.13 5.46
N GLY A 98 -14.40 -7.96 6.50
CA GLY A 98 -14.86 -9.34 6.41
C GLY A 98 -13.78 -10.38 6.07
N ASN A 99 -14.20 -11.64 5.92
CA ASN A 99 -13.31 -12.76 5.61
C ASN A 99 -13.15 -12.92 4.10
N HIS A 100 -12.26 -12.17 3.48
CA HIS A 100 -11.88 -12.29 2.07
C HIS A 100 -10.75 -13.34 1.94
N TYR A 101 -11.08 -14.53 1.46
CA TYR A 101 -10.10 -15.62 1.26
C TYR A 101 -9.64 -15.76 -0.19
N LEU A 102 -10.35 -15.16 -1.14
CA LEU A 102 -10.07 -15.27 -2.56
C LEU A 102 -10.03 -13.88 -3.18
N MET A 103 -9.03 -13.64 -4.02
CA MET A 103 -8.93 -12.41 -4.82
C MET A 103 -9.09 -12.74 -6.30
N SER A 104 -9.97 -12.02 -6.98
CA SER A 104 -10.13 -12.09 -8.43
C SER A 104 -8.96 -11.43 -9.17
N LYS A 105 -8.84 -11.72 -10.47
CA LYS A 105 -7.87 -11.03 -11.36
C LYS A 105 -8.06 -9.51 -11.31
N THR A 106 -9.30 -9.04 -11.34
CA THR A 106 -9.63 -7.60 -11.29
C THR A 106 -9.20 -6.96 -9.96
N GLU A 107 -9.43 -7.62 -8.83
CA GLU A 107 -9.00 -7.11 -7.51
C GLU A 107 -7.48 -7.01 -7.41
N MET A 108 -6.76 -8.01 -7.94
CA MET A 108 -5.29 -7.98 -7.97
C MET A 108 -4.76 -6.88 -8.89
N GLU A 109 -5.36 -6.70 -10.08
CA GLU A 109 -5.05 -5.59 -10.98
C GLU A 109 -5.31 -4.22 -10.32
N ASN A 110 -6.43 -4.06 -9.63
CA ASN A 110 -6.76 -2.85 -8.89
C ASN A 110 -5.76 -2.58 -7.75
N LYS A 111 -5.31 -3.63 -7.07
CA LYS A 111 -4.28 -3.52 -6.03
C LYS A 111 -2.94 -3.05 -6.60
N ILE A 112 -2.55 -3.54 -7.78
CA ILE A 112 -1.36 -3.04 -8.48
C ILE A 112 -1.52 -1.56 -8.83
N ALA A 113 -2.68 -1.14 -9.36
CA ALA A 113 -2.95 0.27 -9.65
C ALA A 113 -2.85 1.13 -8.37
N THR A 114 -3.40 0.67 -7.25
CA THR A 114 -3.29 1.36 -5.95
C THR A 114 -1.82 1.49 -5.51
N LEU A 115 -1.02 0.42 -5.61
CA LEU A 115 0.41 0.45 -5.29
C LEU A 115 1.19 1.44 -6.17
N THR A 116 0.81 1.64 -7.42
CA THR A 116 1.45 2.63 -8.29
C THR A 116 0.93 4.06 -8.09
N GLY A 117 -0.11 4.24 -7.28
CA GLY A 117 -0.81 5.51 -7.08
C GLY A 117 0.06 6.64 -6.53
N GLY A 118 0.95 6.33 -5.57
CA GLY A 118 1.88 7.33 -5.02
C GLY A 118 2.83 7.87 -6.08
N ARG A 119 3.47 6.98 -6.85
CA ARG A 119 4.33 7.35 -7.97
C ARG A 119 3.57 8.12 -9.04
N ALA A 120 2.37 7.69 -9.39
CA ALA A 120 1.52 8.37 -10.35
C ALA A 120 1.17 9.80 -9.91
N ALA A 121 0.93 10.02 -8.61
CA ALA A 121 0.69 11.36 -8.06
C ALA A 121 1.92 12.27 -8.21
N GLU A 122 3.12 11.77 -7.93
CA GLU A 122 4.36 12.52 -8.14
C GLU A 122 4.51 12.95 -9.61
N GLU A 123 4.27 12.05 -10.56
CA GLU A 123 4.37 12.34 -12.01
C GLU A 123 3.34 13.37 -12.47
N VAL A 124 2.08 13.22 -12.06
CA VAL A 124 0.97 14.11 -12.44
C VAL A 124 1.15 15.52 -11.87
N VAL A 125 1.70 15.64 -10.66
CA VAL A 125 1.74 16.91 -9.93
C VAL A 125 3.08 17.64 -10.09
N PHE A 126 4.18 16.92 -9.95
CA PHE A 126 5.53 17.50 -9.92
C PHE A 126 6.31 17.27 -11.20
N HIS A 127 5.80 16.46 -12.13
CA HIS A 127 6.50 16.04 -13.36
C HIS A 127 7.90 15.48 -13.06
N SER A 128 8.03 14.85 -11.90
CA SER A 128 9.26 14.28 -11.36
C SER A 128 8.91 13.04 -10.55
N VAL A 129 9.93 12.28 -10.18
CA VAL A 129 9.79 11.02 -9.47
C VAL A 129 10.84 10.92 -8.39
N THR A 130 10.47 10.33 -7.25
CA THR A 130 11.39 10.15 -6.13
C THR A 130 11.67 8.67 -5.86
N THR A 131 12.57 8.42 -4.93
CA THR A 131 12.87 7.07 -4.43
C THR A 131 11.81 6.53 -3.47
N GLY A 132 10.83 7.35 -3.08
CA GLY A 132 9.78 7.00 -2.12
C GLY A 132 8.96 5.76 -2.51
N ALA A 133 8.73 5.58 -3.81
CA ALA A 133 7.95 4.46 -4.34
C ALA A 133 8.68 3.10 -4.39
N SER A 134 9.89 2.95 -3.83
CA SER A 134 10.68 1.72 -4.02
C SER A 134 9.98 0.46 -3.48
N ASN A 135 9.35 0.54 -2.32
CA ASN A 135 8.59 -0.57 -1.76
C ASN A 135 7.32 -0.89 -2.56
N ASP A 136 6.62 0.13 -3.05
CA ASP A 136 5.42 -0.03 -3.88
C ASP A 136 5.74 -0.72 -5.21
N ILE A 137 6.85 -0.33 -5.83
CA ILE A 137 7.37 -0.96 -7.05
C ILE A 137 7.67 -2.43 -6.80
N GLU A 138 8.32 -2.76 -5.69
CA GLU A 138 8.63 -4.14 -5.32
C GLU A 138 7.34 -4.96 -5.11
N GLN A 139 6.39 -4.44 -4.36
CA GLN A 139 5.11 -5.09 -4.09
C GLN A 139 4.27 -5.28 -5.36
N ALA A 140 4.17 -4.25 -6.20
CA ALA A 140 3.47 -4.32 -7.48
C ALA A 140 4.07 -5.38 -8.40
N THR A 141 5.41 -5.44 -8.47
CA THR A 141 6.14 -6.43 -9.27
C THR A 141 5.91 -7.85 -8.75
N LYS A 142 6.00 -8.07 -7.43
CA LYS A 142 5.73 -9.38 -6.81
C LYS A 142 4.31 -9.85 -7.09
N LEU A 143 3.33 -8.95 -6.96
CA LEU A 143 1.92 -9.27 -7.20
C LEU A 143 1.67 -9.61 -8.67
N ALA A 144 2.17 -8.80 -9.61
CA ALA A 144 2.06 -9.04 -11.03
C ALA A 144 2.71 -10.38 -11.44
N ARG A 145 3.89 -10.68 -10.90
CA ARG A 145 4.57 -11.96 -11.14
C ARG A 145 3.75 -13.14 -10.63
N ALA A 146 3.21 -13.07 -9.40
CA ALA A 146 2.38 -14.12 -8.84
C ALA A 146 1.10 -14.38 -9.65
N MET A 147 0.47 -13.34 -10.18
CA MET A 147 -0.69 -13.46 -11.07
C MET A 147 -0.37 -14.33 -12.30
N ILE A 148 0.82 -14.16 -12.86
CA ILE A 148 1.25 -14.87 -14.08
C ILE A 148 1.76 -16.27 -13.75
N THR A 149 2.67 -16.39 -12.76
CA THR A 149 3.42 -17.64 -12.54
C THR A 149 2.71 -18.65 -11.64
N ARG A 150 1.85 -18.14 -10.73
CA ARG A 150 1.22 -18.95 -9.68
C ARG A 150 -0.27 -19.13 -9.83
N TYR A 151 -0.98 -18.08 -10.25
CA TYR A 151 -2.45 -18.09 -10.23
C TYR A 151 -3.08 -18.31 -11.60
N GLY A 152 -2.28 -18.49 -12.67
CA GLY A 152 -2.81 -18.73 -14.01
C GLY A 152 -3.70 -17.58 -14.54
N MET A 153 -3.40 -16.34 -14.14
CA MET A 153 -4.18 -15.14 -14.51
C MET A 153 -3.65 -14.44 -15.76
N SER A 154 -2.85 -15.15 -16.56
CA SER A 154 -2.31 -14.64 -17.82
C SER A 154 -2.95 -15.36 -19.01
N ASP A 155 -3.37 -14.61 -20.01
CA ASP A 155 -3.98 -15.17 -21.22
C ASP A 155 -2.96 -15.95 -22.07
N ASP A 156 -1.63 -15.72 -21.89
CA ASP A 156 -0.59 -16.43 -22.63
C ASP A 156 -0.27 -17.80 -22.08
N PHE A 157 -0.45 -18.01 -20.78
CA PHE A 157 -0.03 -19.24 -20.10
C PHE A 157 -1.18 -20.03 -19.51
N ASP A 158 -2.38 -19.42 -19.44
CA ASP A 158 -3.59 -20.03 -18.89
C ASP A 158 -3.32 -20.72 -17.54
N MET A 159 -3.83 -21.91 -17.31
CA MET A 159 -3.74 -22.69 -16.07
C MET A 159 -2.43 -23.48 -15.93
N VAL A 160 -1.30 -22.86 -16.27
CA VAL A 160 0.03 -23.50 -16.12
C VAL A 160 0.77 -22.88 -14.92
N ALA A 161 1.23 -23.74 -14.00
CA ALA A 161 2.12 -23.34 -12.91
C ALA A 161 3.55 -23.19 -13.44
N LEU A 162 4.05 -21.96 -13.46
CA LEU A 162 5.40 -21.63 -13.96
C LEU A 162 6.41 -21.44 -12.82
N GLU A 163 5.97 -21.64 -11.59
CA GLU A 163 6.74 -21.47 -10.36
C GLU A 163 6.46 -22.62 -9.41
N THR A 164 7.50 -23.15 -8.77
CA THR A 164 7.39 -24.10 -7.65
C THR A 164 7.82 -23.42 -6.36
N VAL A 165 6.99 -23.52 -5.31
CA VAL A 165 7.33 -23.04 -3.98
C VAL A 165 7.90 -24.21 -3.17
N ASN A 166 9.19 -24.18 -2.92
CA ASN A 166 9.84 -25.13 -2.03
C ASN A 166 9.67 -24.66 -0.57
N ASN A 167 9.01 -25.49 0.25
CA ASN A 167 8.83 -25.25 1.69
C ASN A 167 7.88 -24.10 2.07
N GLN A 168 6.58 -24.30 1.85
CA GLN A 168 5.51 -23.36 2.17
C GLN A 168 5.47 -22.88 3.64
N TYR A 169 6.06 -23.67 4.57
CA TYR A 169 6.06 -23.37 6.01
C TYR A 169 7.24 -22.53 6.51
N LEU A 170 8.29 -22.34 5.71
CA LEU A 170 9.52 -21.61 6.09
C LEU A 170 9.78 -20.37 5.22
N GLY A 171 8.77 -19.83 4.54
CA GLY A 171 8.95 -18.69 3.62
C GLY A 171 9.83 -19.02 2.42
N GLY A 172 9.69 -20.26 1.90
CA GLY A 172 10.57 -20.86 0.93
C GLY A 172 10.73 -20.07 -0.36
N ASP A 173 11.94 -20.12 -0.90
CA ASP A 173 12.28 -19.52 -2.18
C ASP A 173 11.43 -20.14 -3.29
N ALA A 174 10.74 -19.26 -4.03
CA ALA A 174 10.05 -19.64 -5.24
C ALA A 174 11.07 -19.79 -6.37
N SER A 175 11.11 -20.95 -6.99
CA SER A 175 11.94 -21.18 -8.17
C SER A 175 11.09 -21.30 -9.42
N LEU A 176 11.50 -20.62 -10.50
CA LEU A 176 10.83 -20.73 -11.79
C LEU A 176 11.02 -22.15 -12.36
N ALA A 177 9.91 -22.79 -12.73
CA ALA A 177 9.86 -24.14 -13.28
C ALA A 177 9.54 -24.09 -14.79
N CYS A 178 10.31 -23.31 -15.54
CA CYS A 178 10.09 -23.10 -16.98
C CYS A 178 11.41 -22.80 -17.72
N SER A 179 11.37 -22.86 -19.06
CA SER A 179 12.51 -22.54 -19.91
C SER A 179 12.90 -21.08 -19.86
N ALA A 180 14.14 -20.75 -20.25
CA ALA A 180 14.62 -19.36 -20.33
C ALA A 180 13.78 -18.50 -21.29
N GLU A 181 13.27 -19.07 -22.38
CA GLU A 181 12.36 -18.37 -23.29
C GLU A 181 11.03 -17.99 -22.60
N THR A 182 10.47 -18.92 -21.83
CA THR A 182 9.26 -18.66 -21.04
C THR A 182 9.51 -17.61 -19.97
N GLN A 183 10.67 -17.62 -19.30
CA GLN A 183 11.04 -16.59 -18.33
C GLN A 183 11.07 -15.19 -18.97
N THR A 184 11.63 -15.07 -20.17
CA THR A 184 11.63 -13.81 -20.92
C THR A 184 10.20 -13.30 -21.18
N LYS A 185 9.30 -14.20 -21.57
CA LYS A 185 7.87 -13.83 -21.77
C LYS A 185 7.20 -13.43 -20.46
N ILE A 186 7.47 -14.13 -19.36
CA ILE A 186 6.98 -13.75 -18.01
C ILE A 186 7.42 -12.33 -17.68
N ASP A 187 8.70 -12.00 -17.84
CA ASP A 187 9.24 -10.68 -17.53
C ASP A 187 8.57 -9.59 -18.37
N GLN A 188 8.36 -9.83 -19.66
CA GLN A 188 7.63 -8.91 -20.55
C GLN A 188 6.19 -8.68 -20.05
N ARG A 189 5.47 -9.74 -19.69
CA ARG A 189 4.08 -9.64 -19.20
C ARG A 189 3.98 -8.94 -17.84
N VAL A 190 4.96 -9.14 -16.95
CA VAL A 190 5.03 -8.39 -15.68
C VAL A 190 5.17 -6.91 -15.96
N VAL A 191 6.08 -6.50 -16.85
CA VAL A 191 6.28 -5.10 -17.22
C VAL A 191 5.01 -4.51 -17.84
N GLU A 192 4.38 -5.20 -18.79
CA GLU A 192 3.14 -4.75 -19.43
C GLU A 192 1.99 -4.58 -18.43
N LEU A 193 1.82 -5.55 -17.51
CA LEU A 193 0.77 -5.52 -16.49
C LEU A 193 0.96 -4.35 -15.52
N VAL A 194 2.16 -4.18 -14.99
CA VAL A 194 2.46 -3.07 -14.06
C VAL A 194 2.28 -1.73 -14.78
N LYS A 195 2.80 -1.59 -16.01
CA LYS A 195 2.66 -0.38 -16.82
C LYS A 195 1.18 -0.03 -17.07
N LYS A 196 0.37 -1.00 -17.48
CA LYS A 196 -1.07 -0.82 -17.70
C LYS A 196 -1.78 -0.30 -16.45
N GLN A 197 -1.47 -0.87 -15.28
CA GLN A 197 -2.09 -0.45 -14.02
C GLN A 197 -1.56 0.92 -13.56
N HIS A 198 -0.31 1.22 -13.82
CA HIS A 198 0.26 2.55 -13.56
C HIS A 198 -0.40 3.64 -14.46
N GLU A 199 -0.57 3.37 -15.74
CA GLU A 199 -1.30 4.26 -16.66
C GLU A 199 -2.76 4.50 -16.19
N LYS A 200 -3.42 3.45 -15.67
CA LYS A 200 -4.74 3.57 -15.04
C LYS A 200 -4.71 4.49 -13.83
N ALA A 201 -3.71 4.37 -12.95
CA ALA A 201 -3.56 5.24 -11.80
C ALA A 201 -3.34 6.70 -12.22
N ILE A 202 -2.48 6.97 -13.20
CA ILE A 202 -2.27 8.30 -13.77
C ILE A 202 -3.59 8.88 -14.30
N HIS A 203 -4.37 8.10 -15.03
CA HIS A 203 -5.66 8.54 -15.58
C HIS A 203 -6.65 8.92 -14.48
N ILE A 204 -6.81 8.05 -13.46
CA ILE A 204 -7.68 8.32 -12.30
C ILE A 204 -7.28 9.63 -11.61
N LEU A 205 -6.00 9.84 -11.34
CA LEU A 205 -5.51 11.03 -10.64
C LEU A 205 -5.61 12.29 -11.50
N THR A 206 -5.44 12.18 -12.80
CA THR A 206 -5.60 13.31 -13.73
C THR A 206 -7.05 13.76 -13.80
N GLU A 207 -8.01 12.85 -13.90
CA GLU A 207 -9.43 13.16 -13.90
C GLU A 207 -9.92 13.73 -12.55
N ASN A 208 -9.27 13.35 -11.44
CA ASN A 208 -9.63 13.79 -10.10
C ASN A 208 -8.61 14.80 -9.52
N ARG A 209 -7.92 15.56 -10.38
CA ARG A 209 -6.83 16.45 -9.97
C ARG A 209 -7.22 17.44 -8.88
N ALA A 210 -8.39 18.05 -8.95
CA ALA A 210 -8.86 19.01 -7.95
C ALA A 210 -8.99 18.35 -6.56
N LYS A 211 -9.54 17.13 -6.50
CA LYS A 211 -9.65 16.37 -5.25
C LYS A 211 -8.27 15.92 -4.72
N LEU A 212 -7.37 15.54 -5.63
CA LEU A 212 -5.99 15.20 -5.27
C LEU A 212 -5.30 16.40 -4.60
N ASP A 213 -5.43 17.60 -5.17
CA ASP A 213 -4.83 18.82 -4.64
C ASP A 213 -5.44 19.21 -3.27
N GLU A 214 -6.78 19.14 -3.13
CA GLU A 214 -7.49 19.44 -1.89
C GLU A 214 -7.10 18.48 -0.76
N LEU A 215 -7.13 17.19 -1.03
CA LEU A 215 -6.78 16.13 -0.06
C LEU A 215 -5.31 16.19 0.36
N ALA A 216 -4.40 16.42 -0.60
CA ALA A 216 -2.97 16.52 -0.31
C ALA A 216 -2.67 17.75 0.55
N GLN A 217 -3.32 18.88 0.30
CA GLN A 217 -3.19 20.07 1.13
C GLN A 217 -3.74 19.82 2.54
N TYR A 218 -4.90 19.18 2.66
CA TYR A 218 -5.49 18.82 3.94
C TYR A 218 -4.60 17.89 4.75
N LEU A 219 -4.03 16.85 4.11
CA LEU A 219 -3.08 15.93 4.74
C LEU A 219 -1.76 16.65 5.13
N TYR A 220 -1.26 17.56 4.30
CA TYR A 220 -0.08 18.36 4.59
C TYR A 220 -0.24 19.18 5.90
N GLU A 221 -1.43 19.75 6.11
CA GLU A 221 -1.73 20.56 7.29
C GLU A 221 -1.99 19.72 8.54
N LYS A 222 -2.73 18.63 8.39
CA LYS A 222 -3.16 17.74 9.50
C LYS A 222 -2.11 16.69 9.87
N GLU A 223 -1.21 16.33 8.94
CA GLU A 223 -0.21 15.26 9.02
C GLU A 223 -0.80 13.84 9.17
N THR A 224 -2.01 13.73 9.65
CA THR A 224 -2.76 12.47 9.78
C THR A 224 -4.24 12.76 9.61
N ILE A 225 -4.90 11.98 8.76
CA ILE A 225 -6.35 12.04 8.53
C ILE A 225 -6.97 10.65 8.63
N THR A 226 -8.21 10.60 9.08
CA THR A 226 -8.99 9.36 9.14
C THR A 226 -9.60 9.02 7.77
N GLY A 227 -9.99 7.76 7.58
CA GLY A 227 -10.72 7.35 6.39
C GLY A 227 -12.04 8.08 6.22
N GLU A 228 -12.72 8.42 7.33
CA GLU A 228 -13.96 9.21 7.30
C GLU A 228 -13.72 10.64 6.79
N GLU A 229 -12.72 11.35 7.31
CA GLU A 229 -12.34 12.68 6.84
C GLU A 229 -11.98 12.65 5.35
N PHE A 230 -11.19 11.66 4.94
CA PHE A 230 -10.82 11.45 3.54
C PHE A 230 -12.07 11.25 2.66
N MET A 231 -12.96 10.33 3.03
CA MET A 231 -14.16 10.03 2.24
C MET A 231 -15.15 11.19 2.21
N ASN A 232 -15.23 12.00 3.26
CA ASN A 232 -16.05 13.21 3.28
C ASN A 232 -15.61 14.21 2.20
N ILE A 233 -14.32 14.40 2.01
CA ILE A 233 -13.77 15.26 0.95
C ILE A 233 -13.95 14.61 -0.44
N VAL A 234 -13.71 13.30 -0.58
CA VAL A 234 -13.92 12.57 -1.83
C VAL A 234 -15.35 12.70 -2.33
N ASN A 235 -16.34 12.61 -1.43
CA ASN A 235 -17.77 12.63 -1.74
C ASN A 235 -18.37 14.04 -1.80
N ALA A 236 -17.64 15.08 -1.38
CA ALA A 236 -18.08 16.47 -1.51
C ALA A 236 -18.28 16.81 -3.01
N LYS A 237 -19.43 17.46 -3.30
CA LYS A 237 -19.78 17.87 -4.68
C LYS A 237 -19.13 19.18 -5.06
#